data_4e1112e9cb5d58fed03d4731529f1611
#
_entry.id   4e1112e9cb5d58fed03d4731529f1611
#
_cell.length_a   1.000
_cell.length_b   1.000
_cell.length_c   1.000
_cell.angle_alpha   90.00
_cell.angle_beta   90.00
_cell.angle_gamma   90.00
#
_symmetry.space_group_name_H-M   'P 1'
#
loop_
_entity.id
_entity.type
_entity.pdbx_description
1 polymer ?
#
loop_
_entity_poly.entity_id
_entity_poly.type
_entity_poly.pdbx_seq_one_letter_code
_entity_poly.pdbx_strand_id
1 'polypeptide(L)'
;TNLEMTAAYATIANQGTYTRPVFYSQVIDSNGRVLLDNTTPTTHTVLKASTASLLTQGMTSVITEGTGTSAKLDGKMPVSGKTGTTSSEYDLWFCGYTPYLTASIWTGYDENVSLSGDQAYHERLWAKIMNQIDSVKKYKAKSFKMSKDVKKYDICSSSGKVAIKGVCPTSKSEYFAKGTQPAKCTYHSAFSKKSSSYSNSSSSSGSYSSSGSSSSSSSGNSKSGSNSSKSSSSRTDSGSSRTSKSSSGSSSSKGSGKTVGK
;
A
#
# COMPACT_ATOMS: atom_id res chain seq x y z
N THR A 1 13.81 -15.20 -1.69
CA THR A 1 14.75 -14.67 -0.68
C THR A 1 14.57 -13.17 -0.47
N ASN A 2 15.07 -12.66 0.68
CA ASN A 2 15.01 -11.22 0.97
C ASN A 2 15.82 -10.39 -0.06
N LEU A 3 16.94 -10.96 -0.54
CA LEU A 3 17.75 -10.33 -1.58
C LEU A 3 16.99 -10.15 -2.90
N GLU A 4 16.26 -11.17 -3.34
CA GLU A 4 15.47 -11.13 -4.57
C GLU A 4 14.31 -10.14 -4.45
N MET A 5 13.64 -10.09 -3.29
CA MET A 5 12.60 -9.10 -3.02
C MET A 5 13.16 -7.68 -3.06
N THR A 6 14.32 -7.45 -2.41
CA THR A 6 14.99 -6.15 -2.46
C THR A 6 15.35 -5.76 -3.89
N ALA A 7 15.88 -6.69 -4.70
CA ALA A 7 16.22 -6.44 -6.10
C ALA A 7 14.99 -6.15 -6.98
N ALA A 8 13.86 -6.81 -6.71
CA ALA A 8 12.59 -6.54 -7.40
C ALA A 8 12.08 -5.13 -7.11
N TYR A 9 12.07 -4.71 -5.84
CA TYR A 9 11.67 -3.34 -5.48
C TYR A 9 12.68 -2.28 -5.95
N ALA A 10 13.97 -2.60 -5.94
CA ALA A 10 15.00 -1.74 -6.54
C ALA A 10 14.77 -1.55 -8.06
N THR A 11 14.28 -2.56 -8.75
CA THR A 11 13.91 -2.48 -10.17
C THR A 11 12.79 -1.46 -10.39
N ILE A 12 11.77 -1.45 -9.53
CA ILE A 12 10.68 -0.45 -9.60
C ILE A 12 11.24 0.95 -9.31
N ALA A 13 12.03 1.10 -8.23
CA ALA A 13 12.69 2.35 -7.86
C ALA A 13 13.58 2.90 -8.99
N ASN A 14 14.23 2.01 -9.76
CA ASN A 14 15.10 2.32 -10.88
C ASN A 14 14.37 2.36 -12.23
N GLN A 15 13.11 2.83 -12.24
CA GLN A 15 12.31 3.04 -13.45
C GLN A 15 12.15 1.78 -14.34
N GLY A 16 12.11 0.60 -13.71
CA GLY A 16 11.92 -0.67 -14.39
C GLY A 16 13.19 -1.34 -14.90
N THR A 17 14.36 -0.80 -14.56
CA THR A 17 15.65 -1.38 -14.91
C THR A 17 16.15 -2.23 -13.74
N TYR A 18 16.23 -3.54 -13.95
CA TYR A 18 16.85 -4.47 -13.01
C TYR A 18 18.36 -4.29 -13.03
N THR A 19 18.97 -4.31 -11.86
CA THR A 19 20.43 -4.35 -11.66
C THR A 19 20.75 -5.60 -10.85
N ARG A 20 21.64 -6.44 -11.35
CA ARG A 20 22.06 -7.66 -10.65
C ARG A 20 22.73 -7.28 -9.31
N PRO A 21 22.26 -7.79 -8.17
CA PRO A 21 22.92 -7.58 -6.89
C PRO A 21 24.35 -8.14 -6.90
N VAL A 22 25.28 -7.41 -6.32
CA VAL A 22 26.67 -7.83 -6.13
C VAL A 22 27.11 -7.51 -4.70
N PHE A 23 27.96 -8.36 -4.12
CA PHE A 23 28.47 -8.20 -2.75
C PHE A 23 29.90 -7.64 -2.69
N TYR A 24 30.55 -7.55 -3.85
CA TYR A 24 31.88 -6.98 -3.99
C TYR A 24 32.01 -6.24 -5.33
N SER A 25 32.80 -5.19 -5.37
CA SER A 25 33.10 -4.45 -6.62
C SER A 25 34.23 -5.14 -7.38
N GLN A 26 35.32 -5.48 -6.71
CA GLN A 26 36.47 -6.16 -7.28
C GLN A 26 37.11 -7.12 -6.28
N VAL A 27 37.75 -8.17 -6.80
CA VAL A 27 38.68 -9.03 -6.05
C VAL A 27 40.05 -8.88 -6.72
N ILE A 28 41.04 -8.49 -5.93
CA ILE A 28 42.40 -8.19 -6.39
C ILE A 28 43.38 -9.11 -5.65
N ASP A 29 44.33 -9.71 -6.36
CA ASP A 29 45.38 -10.54 -5.74
C ASP A 29 46.45 -9.67 -5.08
N SER A 30 47.42 -10.32 -4.41
CA SER A 30 48.53 -9.66 -3.72
C SER A 30 49.47 -8.88 -4.66
N ASN A 31 49.41 -9.15 -5.95
CA ASN A 31 50.23 -8.49 -6.99
C ASN A 31 49.48 -7.33 -7.66
N GLY A 32 48.26 -7.00 -7.20
CA GLY A 32 47.44 -5.96 -7.79
C GLY A 32 46.68 -6.36 -9.04
N ARG A 33 46.67 -7.66 -9.41
CA ARG A 33 45.91 -8.15 -10.56
C ARG A 33 44.45 -8.33 -10.19
N VAL A 34 43.56 -7.78 -10.98
CA VAL A 34 42.09 -7.97 -10.83
C VAL A 34 41.72 -9.40 -11.21
N LEU A 35 41.18 -10.16 -10.26
CA LEU A 35 40.70 -11.53 -10.45
C LEU A 35 39.23 -11.55 -10.83
N LEU A 36 38.42 -10.72 -10.17
CA LEU A 36 36.98 -10.57 -10.45
C LEU A 36 36.63 -9.08 -10.49
N ASP A 37 35.78 -8.70 -11.42
CA ASP A 37 35.33 -7.31 -11.59
C ASP A 37 33.82 -7.23 -11.74
N ASN A 38 33.17 -6.51 -10.81
CA ASN A 38 31.76 -6.15 -10.84
C ASN A 38 31.55 -4.62 -10.80
N THR A 39 32.56 -3.82 -11.16
CA THR A 39 32.47 -2.36 -11.17
C THR A 39 31.45 -1.86 -12.20
N THR A 40 31.26 -2.61 -13.29
CA THR A 40 30.21 -2.33 -14.28
C THR A 40 28.95 -3.12 -13.94
N PRO A 41 27.84 -2.45 -13.57
CA PRO A 41 26.62 -3.15 -13.21
C PRO A 41 26.00 -3.89 -14.40
N THR A 42 25.62 -5.16 -14.21
CA THR A 42 24.82 -5.91 -15.17
C THR A 42 23.36 -5.49 -15.03
N THR A 43 22.80 -4.89 -16.07
CA THR A 43 21.42 -4.37 -16.05
C THR A 43 20.62 -4.82 -17.25
N HIS A 44 19.30 -4.92 -17.08
CA HIS A 44 18.34 -5.08 -18.18
C HIS A 44 16.97 -4.49 -17.82
N THR A 45 16.22 -4.07 -18.84
CA THR A 45 14.87 -3.51 -18.63
C THR A 45 13.87 -4.63 -18.43
N VAL A 46 13.14 -4.59 -17.31
CA VAL A 46 12.09 -5.57 -16.92
C VAL A 46 10.70 -4.97 -17.07
N LEU A 47 10.54 -3.70 -16.68
CA LEU A 47 9.27 -2.98 -16.71
C LEU A 47 9.39 -1.71 -17.56
N LYS A 48 8.29 -1.28 -18.15
CA LYS A 48 8.21 0.06 -18.73
C LYS A 48 8.37 1.11 -17.63
N ALA A 49 9.10 2.19 -17.88
CA ALA A 49 9.28 3.27 -16.91
C ALA A 49 7.94 3.90 -16.45
N SER A 50 6.93 3.92 -17.32
CA SER A 50 5.57 4.35 -16.95
C SER A 50 4.92 3.41 -15.94
N THR A 51 5.06 2.09 -16.11
CA THR A 51 4.55 1.09 -15.15
C THR A 51 5.23 1.23 -13.80
N ALA A 52 6.57 1.32 -13.77
CA ALA A 52 7.34 1.52 -12.55
C ALA A 52 6.94 2.83 -11.83
N SER A 53 6.70 3.90 -12.59
CA SER A 53 6.25 5.18 -12.03
C SER A 53 4.85 5.09 -11.41
N LEU A 54 3.90 4.41 -12.06
CA LEU A 54 2.55 4.22 -11.52
C LEU A 54 2.56 3.34 -10.26
N LEU A 55 3.36 2.26 -10.26
CA LEU A 55 3.58 1.43 -9.08
C LEU A 55 4.15 2.25 -7.92
N THR A 56 5.16 3.10 -8.20
CA THR A 56 5.75 3.99 -7.20
C THR A 56 4.69 4.92 -6.58
N GLN A 57 3.80 5.51 -7.38
CA GLN A 57 2.72 6.36 -6.87
C GLN A 57 1.72 5.57 -6.02
N GLY A 58 1.28 4.40 -6.48
CA GLY A 58 0.39 3.54 -5.69
C GLY A 58 1.03 3.10 -4.37
N MET A 59 2.31 2.74 -4.36
CA MET A 59 3.02 2.36 -3.15
C MET A 59 3.37 3.56 -2.23
N THR A 60 3.41 4.79 -2.77
CA THR A 60 3.49 6.00 -1.93
C THR A 60 2.21 6.17 -1.10
N SER A 61 1.03 5.88 -1.67
CA SER A 61 -0.24 5.91 -0.91
C SER A 61 -0.28 4.89 0.23
N VAL A 62 0.40 3.74 0.09
CA VAL A 62 0.54 2.77 1.21
C VAL A 62 1.20 3.41 2.43
N ILE A 63 2.17 4.31 2.20
CA ILE A 63 2.90 5.01 3.27
C ILE A 63 2.15 6.23 3.80
N THR A 64 1.41 6.94 2.95
CA THR A 64 0.75 8.19 3.36
C THR A 64 -0.58 7.96 4.06
N GLU A 65 -1.34 6.94 3.63
CA GLU A 65 -2.72 6.69 4.07
C GLU A 65 -3.09 5.19 4.14
N GLY A 66 -2.15 4.28 3.84
CA GLY A 66 -2.38 2.84 3.78
C GLY A 66 -1.78 2.07 4.95
N THR A 67 -1.50 0.79 4.71
CA THR A 67 -1.01 -0.17 5.71
C THR A 67 0.44 0.05 6.14
N GLY A 68 1.23 0.82 5.40
CA GLY A 68 2.66 1.06 5.65
C GLY A 68 2.98 2.40 6.32
N THR A 69 2.03 3.02 7.01
CA THR A 69 2.20 4.35 7.63
C THR A 69 3.32 4.39 8.67
N SER A 70 3.60 3.27 9.33
CA SER A 70 4.69 3.14 10.31
C SER A 70 6.09 3.14 9.69
N ALA A 71 6.20 2.98 8.37
CA ALA A 71 7.47 3.08 7.65
C ALA A 71 7.78 4.51 7.15
N LYS A 72 6.98 5.50 7.53
CA LYS A 72 7.21 6.90 7.19
C LYS A 72 8.48 7.41 7.88
N LEU A 73 9.30 8.18 7.14
CA LEU A 73 10.52 8.78 7.68
C LEU A 73 10.22 10.12 8.39
N ASP A 74 11.08 10.49 9.33
CA ASP A 74 10.94 11.72 10.15
C ASP A 74 11.09 12.99 9.32
N GLY A 75 11.83 12.94 8.22
CA GLY A 75 12.11 14.06 7.33
C GLY A 75 11.12 14.21 6.16
N LYS A 76 11.53 14.97 5.15
CA LYS A 76 10.75 15.21 3.92
C LYS A 76 11.06 14.20 2.81
N MET A 77 11.87 13.15 3.08
CA MET A 77 12.22 12.13 2.11
C MET A 77 10.99 11.28 1.81
N PRO A 78 10.54 11.19 0.55
CA PRO A 78 9.40 10.35 0.21
C PRO A 78 9.79 8.87 0.29
N VAL A 79 8.82 8.06 0.71
CA VAL A 79 8.93 6.60 0.77
C VAL A 79 7.84 5.99 -0.10
N SER A 80 8.19 4.96 -0.83
CA SER A 80 7.26 4.05 -1.49
C SER A 80 7.54 2.63 -1.01
N GLY A 81 6.51 1.85 -0.74
CA GLY A 81 6.71 0.49 -0.24
C GLY A 81 5.41 -0.27 -0.09
N LYS A 82 5.54 -1.53 0.27
CA LYS A 82 4.42 -2.44 0.50
C LYS A 82 4.69 -3.36 1.67
N THR A 83 3.68 -3.52 2.50
CA THR A 83 3.63 -4.50 3.58
C THR A 83 3.24 -5.87 3.03
N GLY A 84 3.70 -6.93 3.66
CA GLY A 84 3.25 -8.29 3.43
C GLY A 84 3.03 -8.99 4.75
N THR A 85 1.89 -9.69 4.87
CA THR A 85 1.56 -10.52 6.04
C THR A 85 1.00 -11.83 5.50
N THR A 86 1.59 -12.96 5.89
CA THR A 86 1.07 -14.27 5.55
C THR A 86 -0.14 -14.64 6.40
N SER A 87 -0.92 -15.63 5.95
CA SER A 87 -2.02 -16.18 6.73
C SER A 87 -1.52 -16.63 8.12
N SER A 88 -2.30 -16.36 9.16
CA SER A 88 -1.93 -16.65 10.55
C SER A 88 -0.68 -15.90 11.05
N GLU A 89 -0.24 -14.85 10.33
CA GLU A 89 0.82 -13.94 10.77
C GLU A 89 2.17 -14.63 11.03
N TYR A 90 2.51 -15.64 10.22
CA TYR A 90 3.80 -16.32 10.35
C TYR A 90 4.97 -15.49 9.82
N ASP A 91 4.70 -14.62 8.84
CA ASP A 91 5.71 -13.74 8.23
C ASP A 91 5.18 -12.33 8.12
N LEU A 92 6.01 -11.37 8.51
CA LEU A 92 5.78 -9.95 8.29
C LEU A 92 6.88 -9.40 7.38
N TRP A 93 6.47 -8.76 6.30
CA TRP A 93 7.36 -8.16 5.32
C TRP A 93 7.12 -6.66 5.19
N PHE A 94 8.18 -5.93 5.05
CA PHE A 94 8.14 -4.60 4.48
C PHE A 94 9.24 -4.44 3.44
N CYS A 95 8.85 -4.14 2.20
CA CYS A 95 9.76 -3.81 1.11
C CYS A 95 9.53 -2.35 0.73
N GLY A 96 10.51 -1.50 0.92
CA GLY A 96 10.38 -0.08 0.68
C GLY A 96 11.63 0.56 0.10
N TYR A 97 11.45 1.74 -0.47
CA TYR A 97 12.53 2.52 -1.06
C TYR A 97 12.28 4.02 -0.96
N THR A 98 13.38 4.74 -0.97
CA THR A 98 13.47 6.19 -1.17
C THR A 98 14.03 6.45 -2.57
N PRO A 99 14.15 7.71 -3.02
CA PRO A 99 14.87 8.02 -4.27
C PRO A 99 16.36 7.65 -4.28
N TYR A 100 16.90 7.13 -3.18
CA TYR A 100 18.31 6.79 -3.03
C TYR A 100 18.58 5.33 -2.72
N LEU A 101 17.75 4.70 -1.91
CA LEU A 101 18.00 3.40 -1.32
C LEU A 101 16.75 2.53 -1.35
N THR A 102 16.96 1.24 -1.50
CA THR A 102 15.92 0.20 -1.36
C THR A 102 16.34 -0.76 -0.24
N ALA A 103 15.40 -1.14 0.60
CA ALA A 103 15.62 -2.13 1.64
C ALA A 103 14.35 -2.96 1.86
N SER A 104 14.53 -4.23 2.23
CA SER A 104 13.46 -5.13 2.62
C SER A 104 13.75 -5.71 4.00
N ILE A 105 12.71 -5.81 4.81
CA ILE A 105 12.74 -6.49 6.10
C ILE A 105 11.74 -7.64 6.06
N TRP A 106 12.19 -8.78 6.48
CA TRP A 106 11.40 -9.95 6.81
C TRP A 106 11.53 -10.25 8.29
N THR A 107 10.43 -10.57 8.91
CA THR A 107 10.36 -11.04 10.29
C THR A 107 9.54 -12.31 10.31
N GLY A 108 10.09 -13.36 10.88
CA GLY A 108 9.49 -14.69 10.93
C GLY A 108 10.36 -15.65 11.71
N TYR A 109 9.90 -16.89 11.82
CA TYR A 109 10.65 -18.01 12.37
C TYR A 109 10.86 -19.07 11.27
N ASP A 110 11.93 -19.84 11.36
CA ASP A 110 12.20 -20.94 10.42
C ASP A 110 11.11 -22.01 10.47
N GLU A 111 10.54 -22.24 11.66
CA GLU A 111 9.32 -23.01 11.85
C GLU A 111 8.14 -22.04 12.03
N ASN A 112 6.99 -22.34 11.42
CA ASN A 112 5.82 -21.47 11.43
C ASN A 112 5.27 -21.25 12.84
N VAL A 113 5.63 -20.12 13.44
CA VAL A 113 5.10 -19.62 14.71
C VAL A 113 4.43 -18.27 14.44
N SER A 114 3.20 -18.10 14.93
CA SER A 114 2.49 -16.84 14.75
C SER A 114 3.21 -15.69 15.49
N LEU A 115 3.44 -14.61 14.76
CA LEU A 115 4.01 -13.36 15.27
C LEU A 115 2.90 -12.54 15.93
N SER A 116 2.51 -12.92 17.14
CA SER A 116 1.52 -12.19 17.93
C SER A 116 2.10 -10.85 18.42
N GLY A 117 1.25 -9.81 18.50
CA GLY A 117 1.60 -8.53 19.11
C GLY A 117 1.69 -7.38 18.10
N ASP A 118 2.83 -6.72 18.03
CA ASP A 118 3.00 -5.51 17.25
C ASP A 118 3.19 -5.78 15.75
N GLN A 119 2.11 -5.71 15.00
CA GLN A 119 2.04 -5.97 13.56
C GLN A 119 2.79 -4.95 12.68
N ALA A 120 3.24 -3.82 13.25
CA ALA A 120 3.98 -2.78 12.53
C ALA A 120 5.48 -2.70 12.94
N TYR A 121 5.96 -3.67 13.72
CA TYR A 121 7.33 -3.69 14.19
C TYR A 121 8.37 -3.61 13.04
N HIS A 122 8.20 -4.42 12.01
CA HIS A 122 9.10 -4.48 10.85
C HIS A 122 9.12 -3.17 10.06
N GLU A 123 8.00 -2.47 9.96
CA GLU A 123 7.90 -1.15 9.32
C GLU A 123 8.68 -0.09 10.11
N ARG A 124 8.47 -0.05 11.44
CA ARG A 124 9.21 0.90 12.30
C ARG A 124 10.70 0.60 12.35
N LEU A 125 11.09 -0.67 12.31
CA LEU A 125 12.49 -1.05 12.21
C LEU A 125 13.10 -0.54 10.89
N TRP A 126 12.39 -0.71 9.77
CA TRP A 126 12.80 -0.19 8.48
C TRP A 126 12.96 1.35 8.52
N ALA A 127 11.98 2.07 9.05
CA ALA A 127 12.03 3.52 9.18
C ALA A 127 13.22 3.97 10.04
N LYS A 128 13.45 3.30 11.18
CA LYS A 128 14.57 3.59 12.08
C LYS A 128 15.92 3.42 11.39
N ILE A 129 16.10 2.32 10.65
CA ILE A 129 17.33 2.06 9.88
C ILE A 129 17.53 3.14 8.82
N MET A 130 16.50 3.45 8.05
CA MET A 130 16.58 4.44 6.97
C MET A 130 16.83 5.85 7.49
N ASN A 131 16.19 6.26 8.59
CA ASN A 131 16.45 7.54 9.27
C ASN A 131 17.90 7.61 9.76
N GLN A 132 18.45 6.53 10.32
CA GLN A 132 19.84 6.50 10.77
C GLN A 132 20.82 6.61 9.59
N ILE A 133 20.54 5.92 8.47
CA ILE A 133 21.36 6.06 7.26
C ILE A 133 21.27 7.50 6.73
N ASP A 134 20.08 8.11 6.69
CA ASP A 134 19.90 9.47 6.22
C ASP A 134 20.65 10.48 7.10
N SER A 135 20.66 10.29 8.41
CA SER A 135 21.40 11.14 9.36
C SER A 135 22.91 11.13 9.11
N VAL A 136 23.48 9.98 8.69
CA VAL A 136 24.90 9.82 8.37
C VAL A 136 25.22 10.33 6.97
N LYS A 137 24.41 9.93 5.96
CA LYS A 137 24.66 10.25 4.55
C LYS A 137 24.20 11.63 4.16
N LYS A 138 23.29 12.26 4.94
CA LYS A 138 22.73 13.62 4.73
C LYS A 138 22.16 13.80 3.32
N TYR A 139 21.36 12.83 2.86
CA TYR A 139 20.71 12.92 1.56
C TYR A 139 19.75 14.12 1.50
N LYS A 140 19.80 14.85 0.39
CA LYS A 140 18.82 15.93 0.15
C LYS A 140 17.48 15.33 -0.24
N ALA A 141 16.39 15.73 0.40
CA ALA A 141 15.06 15.31 0.03
C ALA A 141 14.78 15.65 -1.45
N LYS A 142 14.34 14.67 -2.22
CA LYS A 142 13.92 14.82 -3.62
C LYS A 142 12.73 13.92 -3.91
N SER A 143 11.90 14.31 -4.87
CA SER A 143 10.78 13.47 -5.33
C SER A 143 11.28 12.26 -6.12
N PHE A 144 10.46 11.22 -6.18
CA PHE A 144 10.68 10.11 -7.10
C PHE A 144 10.69 10.61 -8.55
N LYS A 145 11.58 10.04 -9.36
CA LYS A 145 11.61 10.30 -10.79
C LYS A 145 10.37 9.68 -11.43
N MET A 146 9.62 10.48 -12.20
CA MET A 146 8.47 10.02 -12.95
C MET A 146 8.79 9.88 -14.43
N SER A 147 8.26 8.87 -15.09
CA SER A 147 8.34 8.73 -16.54
C SER A 147 7.62 9.88 -17.24
N LYS A 148 8.18 10.35 -18.36
CA LYS A 148 7.56 11.35 -19.25
C LYS A 148 6.21 10.87 -19.82
N ASP A 149 6.00 9.56 -19.88
CA ASP A 149 4.77 8.93 -20.34
C ASP A 149 3.68 8.82 -19.27
N VAL A 150 3.91 9.33 -18.07
CA VAL A 150 2.91 9.40 -17.00
C VAL A 150 2.47 10.86 -16.84
N LYS A 151 1.16 11.07 -16.82
CA LYS A 151 0.54 12.38 -16.64
C LYS A 151 -0.47 12.35 -15.52
N LYS A 152 -0.59 13.46 -14.82
CA LYS A 152 -1.57 13.70 -13.77
C LYS A 152 -2.83 14.32 -14.37
N TYR A 153 -3.99 13.80 -14.00
CA TYR A 153 -5.29 14.29 -14.40
C TYR A 153 -6.18 14.46 -13.19
N ASP A 154 -7.00 15.50 -13.20
CA ASP A 154 -8.08 15.65 -12.22
C ASP A 154 -9.24 14.76 -12.63
N ILE A 155 -9.68 13.89 -11.74
CA ILE A 155 -10.73 12.91 -11.98
C ILE A 155 -11.96 13.34 -11.20
N CYS A 156 -13.08 13.46 -11.88
CA CYS A 156 -14.36 13.78 -11.27
C CYS A 156 -14.78 12.69 -10.28
N SER A 157 -14.96 13.06 -9.03
CA SER A 157 -15.29 12.12 -7.95
C SER A 157 -16.62 11.40 -8.14
N SER A 158 -17.57 12.02 -8.88
CA SER A 158 -18.89 11.42 -9.15
C SER A 158 -18.90 10.43 -10.33
N SER A 159 -18.04 10.64 -11.34
CA SER A 159 -18.11 9.85 -12.58
C SER A 159 -16.87 8.99 -12.84
N GLY A 160 -15.78 9.16 -12.10
CA GLY A 160 -14.51 8.49 -12.37
C GLY A 160 -13.84 8.92 -13.68
N LYS A 161 -14.34 9.92 -14.38
CA LYS A 161 -13.80 10.41 -15.66
C LYS A 161 -12.98 11.68 -15.46
N VAL A 162 -12.17 12.06 -16.47
CA VAL A 162 -11.37 13.29 -16.40
C VAL A 162 -12.31 14.48 -16.17
N ALA A 163 -12.06 15.22 -15.09
CA ALA A 163 -12.89 16.33 -14.68
C ALA A 163 -12.85 17.49 -15.67
N ILE A 164 -13.96 18.17 -15.84
CA ILE A 164 -14.06 19.43 -16.59
C ILE A 164 -13.86 20.54 -15.57
N LYS A 165 -12.75 21.28 -15.73
CA LYS A 165 -12.40 22.41 -14.84
C LYS A 165 -13.53 23.43 -14.80
N GLY A 166 -13.93 23.81 -13.60
CA GLY A 166 -14.98 24.77 -13.39
C GLY A 166 -16.41 24.24 -13.60
N VAL A 167 -16.58 22.96 -13.99
CA VAL A 167 -17.89 22.31 -14.18
C VAL A 167 -18.11 21.19 -13.16
N CYS A 168 -17.12 20.31 -13.00
CA CYS A 168 -17.19 19.26 -11.98
C CYS A 168 -17.02 19.87 -10.58
N PRO A 169 -17.95 19.62 -9.63
CA PRO A 169 -17.90 20.23 -8.30
C PRO A 169 -16.75 19.73 -7.44
N THR A 170 -16.37 18.44 -7.60
CA THR A 170 -15.29 17.80 -6.87
C THR A 170 -14.43 16.97 -7.82
N SER A 171 -13.13 16.96 -7.56
CA SER A 171 -12.17 16.15 -8.30
C SER A 171 -11.00 15.74 -7.42
N LYS A 172 -10.41 14.58 -7.72
CA LYS A 172 -9.16 14.06 -7.12
C LYS A 172 -8.14 13.90 -8.24
N SER A 173 -6.89 14.25 -7.96
CA SER A 173 -5.83 14.11 -8.95
C SER A 173 -5.26 12.69 -8.94
N GLU A 174 -5.19 12.06 -10.12
CA GLU A 174 -4.68 10.71 -10.32
C GLU A 174 -3.69 10.65 -11.49
N TYR A 175 -2.82 9.65 -11.47
CA TYR A 175 -1.79 9.46 -12.49
C TYR A 175 -2.18 8.37 -13.49
N PHE A 176 -1.90 8.61 -14.76
CA PHE A 176 -2.19 7.68 -15.86
C PHE A 176 -1.00 7.60 -16.82
N ALA A 177 -0.75 6.42 -17.35
CA ALA A 177 0.13 6.28 -18.50
C ALA A 177 -0.51 6.97 -19.72
N LYS A 178 0.30 7.47 -20.62
CA LYS A 178 -0.17 8.14 -21.85
C LYS A 178 -1.14 7.24 -22.62
N GLY A 179 -2.34 7.74 -22.88
CA GLY A 179 -3.40 7.03 -23.60
C GLY A 179 -4.29 6.13 -22.76
N THR A 180 -4.02 5.97 -21.44
CA THR A 180 -4.85 5.14 -20.55
C THR A 180 -5.81 5.95 -19.66
N GLN A 181 -5.75 7.27 -19.72
CA GLN A 181 -6.66 8.12 -18.96
C GLN A 181 -8.11 7.93 -19.43
N PRO A 182 -9.11 7.98 -18.54
CA PRO A 182 -10.51 7.89 -18.92
C PRO A 182 -10.96 9.07 -19.78
N ALA A 183 -12.07 8.93 -20.47
CA ALA A 183 -12.69 10.00 -21.25
C ALA A 183 -13.06 11.20 -20.35
N LYS A 184 -13.32 12.35 -20.94
CA LYS A 184 -13.82 13.53 -20.21
C LYS A 184 -15.18 13.25 -19.56
N CYS A 185 -15.41 13.87 -18.41
CA CYS A 185 -16.67 13.77 -17.69
C CYS A 185 -17.86 14.26 -18.56
N THR A 186 -18.88 13.41 -18.66
CA THR A 186 -20.16 13.74 -19.32
C THR A 186 -21.30 13.85 -18.32
N TYR A 187 -21.05 13.52 -17.05
CA TYR A 187 -22.05 13.58 -15.97
C TYR A 187 -22.40 15.02 -15.59
N HIS A 188 -21.40 15.91 -15.59
CA HIS A 188 -21.61 17.33 -15.38
C HIS A 188 -21.50 18.06 -16.71
N SER A 189 -22.55 18.75 -17.12
CA SER A 189 -22.53 19.57 -18.33
C SER A 189 -22.40 21.05 -18.01
N ALA A 190 -21.86 21.84 -18.93
CA ALA A 190 -21.76 23.30 -18.77
C ALA A 190 -23.15 23.97 -18.58
N PHE A 191 -24.22 23.30 -19.01
CA PHE A 191 -25.58 23.77 -18.85
C PHE A 191 -26.15 23.65 -17.43
N SER A 192 -25.63 22.73 -16.59
CA SER A 192 -26.14 22.55 -15.23
C SER A 192 -25.77 23.71 -14.28
N LYS A 193 -24.86 24.59 -14.67
CA LYS A 193 -24.52 25.82 -13.91
C LYS A 193 -25.50 26.96 -14.07
N LYS A 194 -26.39 26.93 -15.10
CA LYS A 194 -27.35 28.02 -15.33
C LYS A 194 -28.65 27.88 -14.53
N SER A 195 -28.93 26.72 -13.95
CA SER A 195 -30.19 26.50 -13.22
C SER A 195 -30.14 26.83 -11.73
N SER A 196 -28.95 27.06 -11.15
CA SER A 196 -28.83 27.41 -9.72
C SER A 196 -28.71 28.92 -9.44
N SER A 197 -28.71 29.77 -10.48
CA SER A 197 -28.63 31.23 -10.32
C SER A 197 -29.93 31.95 -10.61
N TYR A 198 -31.06 31.20 -10.81
CA TYR A 198 -32.38 31.79 -11.11
C TYR A 198 -33.44 31.50 -10.04
N SER A 199 -33.07 31.49 -8.78
CA SER A 199 -34.04 31.43 -7.68
C SER A 199 -33.64 32.37 -6.56
N ASN A 200 -33.53 33.65 -6.88
CA ASN A 200 -33.66 34.70 -5.87
C ASN A 200 -33.91 36.05 -6.54
N SER A 201 -35.14 36.31 -6.98
CA SER A 201 -35.64 37.68 -7.05
C SER A 201 -37.16 37.66 -7.29
N SER A 202 -37.80 38.39 -6.40
CA SER A 202 -39.17 38.89 -6.45
C SER A 202 -40.26 38.06 -5.77
N SER A 203 -40.37 38.25 -4.47
CA SER A 203 -41.68 38.25 -3.80
C SER A 203 -42.07 39.69 -3.55
N SER A 204 -42.91 40.24 -4.43
CA SER A 204 -43.69 41.46 -4.14
C SER A 204 -45.08 41.04 -3.73
N SER A 205 -45.43 41.50 -2.57
CA SER A 205 -46.72 41.62 -1.91
C SER A 205 -47.94 41.71 -2.81
N GLY A 206 -48.94 40.93 -2.48
CA GLY A 206 -50.33 41.05 -2.95
C GLY A 206 -51.24 40.40 -1.92
N SER A 207 -51.73 41.22 -0.98
CA SER A 207 -52.78 40.89 -0.05
C SER A 207 -54.11 40.79 -0.77
N TYR A 208 -54.85 39.67 -0.59
CA TYR A 208 -56.32 39.65 -0.65
C TYR A 208 -56.84 38.66 0.39
N SER A 209 -57.72 39.24 1.24
CA SER A 209 -58.52 38.59 2.25
C SER A 209 -59.73 37.88 1.59
N SER A 210 -60.09 36.72 2.09
CA SER A 210 -61.43 36.48 2.68
C SER A 210 -61.75 35.00 2.84
N SER A 211 -62.11 34.71 4.05
CA SER A 211 -63.23 33.93 4.55
C SER A 211 -63.43 32.46 4.17
N GLY A 212 -63.39 31.65 5.18
CA GLY A 212 -64.53 30.87 5.57
C GLY A 212 -64.41 29.36 5.61
N SER A 213 -64.65 28.83 6.84
CA SER A 213 -65.35 27.58 7.15
C SER A 213 -64.47 26.35 7.41
N SER A 214 -64.19 26.09 8.67
CA SER A 214 -64.65 25.00 9.57
C SER A 214 -64.90 23.60 8.99
N SER A 215 -64.21 22.63 9.53
CA SER A 215 -64.70 21.44 10.28
C SER A 215 -63.57 20.41 10.38
N SER A 216 -63.05 20.17 11.55
CA SER A 216 -63.34 19.14 12.56
C SER A 216 -62.88 17.72 12.23
N SER A 217 -62.09 17.23 13.24
CA SER A 217 -61.98 15.86 13.74
C SER A 217 -61.23 14.86 12.86
N SER A 218 -60.37 13.98 13.34
CA SER A 218 -60.19 13.38 14.66
C SER A 218 -58.91 12.56 14.66
N SER A 219 -58.22 12.62 15.78
CA SER A 219 -57.46 11.59 16.48
C SER A 219 -57.24 10.22 15.84
N GLY A 220 -56.01 9.76 15.92
CA GLY A 220 -55.62 8.36 15.77
C GLY A 220 -54.18 8.10 16.23
N ASN A 221 -54.06 7.84 17.52
CA ASN A 221 -52.88 7.39 18.22
C ASN A 221 -52.76 5.87 18.05
N SER A 222 -51.62 5.34 17.65
CA SER A 222 -51.25 3.95 17.97
C SER A 222 -49.76 3.75 18.03
N LYS A 223 -49.36 3.30 19.20
CA LYS A 223 -48.04 2.83 19.64
C LYS A 223 -47.72 1.42 19.14
N SER A 224 -46.44 1.10 19.32
CA SER A 224 -45.82 -0.22 19.49
C SER A 224 -45.61 -1.05 18.22
N GLY A 225 -44.50 -1.79 18.06
CA GLY A 225 -43.75 -2.51 19.00
C GLY A 225 -42.48 -3.05 18.36
N SER A 226 -41.53 -3.21 19.23
CA SER A 226 -40.28 -3.95 19.10
C SER A 226 -40.51 -5.42 18.72
N ASN A 227 -39.63 -5.98 17.88
CA ASN A 227 -39.42 -7.43 17.96
C ASN A 227 -37.97 -7.81 17.63
N SER A 228 -37.31 -8.24 18.64
CA SER A 228 -36.05 -8.99 18.64
C SER A 228 -36.35 -10.46 18.31
N SER A 229 -35.59 -11.08 17.48
CA SER A 229 -35.56 -12.54 17.36
C SER A 229 -34.13 -13.08 17.43
N LYS A 230 -33.87 -13.70 18.57
CA LYS A 230 -32.80 -14.69 18.78
C LYS A 230 -33.27 -16.03 18.20
N SER A 231 -32.35 -16.81 17.60
CA SER A 231 -32.38 -18.27 17.52
C SER A 231 -30.93 -18.75 17.41
N SER A 232 -30.31 -19.28 18.44
CA SER A 232 -30.29 -20.63 19.02
C SER A 232 -29.75 -21.69 18.08
N SER A 233 -28.48 -22.01 18.32
CA SER A 233 -27.79 -23.30 18.50
C SER A 233 -28.42 -24.58 17.93
N SER A 234 -27.60 -25.36 17.21
CA SER A 234 -27.64 -26.82 17.38
C SER A 234 -26.24 -27.41 17.15
N ARG A 235 -25.81 -28.08 18.19
CA ARG A 235 -24.67 -29.03 18.25
C ARG A 235 -25.08 -30.31 17.52
N THR A 236 -24.15 -30.96 16.83
CA THR A 236 -24.12 -32.41 16.74
C THR A 236 -22.68 -32.89 16.88
N ASP A 237 -22.52 -33.65 17.93
CA ASP A 237 -21.41 -34.49 18.32
C ASP A 237 -21.40 -35.76 17.46
N SER A 238 -20.25 -36.23 17.02
CA SER A 238 -20.00 -37.65 16.90
C SER A 238 -18.50 -37.92 16.73
N GLY A 239 -17.97 -38.54 17.73
CA GLY A 239 -16.61 -38.99 17.87
C GLY A 239 -16.30 -40.22 17.06
N SER A 240 -15.03 -40.47 16.87
CA SER A 240 -14.47 -41.82 17.04
C SER A 240 -12.94 -41.77 17.04
N SER A 241 -12.47 -42.37 18.10
CA SER A 241 -11.11 -42.74 18.45
C SER A 241 -10.43 -43.67 17.43
N ARG A 242 -9.12 -43.54 17.21
CA ARG A 242 -8.20 -44.70 17.15
C ARG A 242 -6.76 -44.28 17.43
N THR A 243 -6.30 -44.83 18.54
CA THR A 243 -4.92 -44.99 18.96
C THR A 243 -4.11 -45.90 18.07
N SER A 244 -2.86 -45.55 17.80
CA SER A 244 -1.79 -46.55 17.59
C SER A 244 -0.44 -46.00 18.04
N LYS A 245 0.10 -46.70 19.04
CA LYS A 245 1.47 -46.67 19.52
C LYS A 245 2.39 -47.47 18.60
N SER A 246 3.62 -47.07 18.46
CA SER A 246 4.86 -47.87 18.43
C SER A 246 6.01 -46.91 18.13
N SER A 247 6.97 -46.78 18.90
CA SER A 247 8.07 -47.46 19.53
C SER A 247 9.40 -47.01 18.94
N SER A 248 10.16 -46.35 19.83
CA SER A 248 11.60 -46.43 20.10
C SER A 248 12.62 -46.78 18.98
N GLY A 249 13.63 -45.96 18.88
CA GLY A 249 14.89 -46.28 18.22
C GLY A 249 15.98 -45.23 18.53
N SER A 250 16.64 -45.42 19.65
CA SER A 250 17.88 -44.73 20.01
C SER A 250 19.06 -45.28 19.22
N SER A 251 19.94 -44.42 18.68
CA SER A 251 21.33 -44.78 18.44
C SER A 251 22.21 -43.55 18.54
N SER A 252 22.97 -43.56 19.60
CA SER A 252 24.13 -42.76 19.88
C SER A 252 25.31 -43.14 18.97
N SER A 253 26.03 -42.18 18.40
CA SER A 253 27.43 -42.39 18.03
C SER A 253 28.27 -41.14 18.36
N LYS A 254 29.13 -41.33 19.33
CA LYS A 254 30.27 -40.46 19.66
C LYS A 254 31.31 -40.58 18.55
N GLY A 255 31.85 -39.47 18.15
CA GLY A 255 33.08 -39.36 17.34
C GLY A 255 33.89 -38.17 17.77
N SER A 256 34.90 -38.44 18.58
CA SER A 256 35.96 -37.54 18.98
C SER A 256 37.01 -37.39 17.86
N GLY A 257 37.63 -36.22 17.78
CA GLY A 257 38.92 -36.10 17.07
C GLY A 257 39.29 -34.70 16.62
N LYS A 258 40.08 -34.08 17.42
CA LYS A 258 41.42 -33.51 17.28
C LYS A 258 41.55 -32.13 16.65
N THR A 259 41.89 -31.18 17.53
CA THR A 259 42.70 -29.97 17.35
C THR A 259 44.07 -30.29 16.73
N VAL A 260 44.46 -29.51 15.72
CA VAL A 260 45.88 -29.18 15.45
C VAL A 260 45.91 -27.72 15.01
N GLY A 261 46.71 -26.94 15.78
CA GLY A 261 47.04 -25.57 15.42
C GLY A 261 48.27 -25.51 14.49
N LYS A 262 48.27 -24.49 13.72
CA LYS A 262 49.40 -23.58 13.46
C LYS A 262 48.82 -22.37 12.74
#